data_32f624ce277986ca4b07cf7e86e34085
#
_entry.id   32f624ce277986ca4b07cf7e86e34085
#
_cell.length_a   1.000
_cell.length_b   1.000
_cell.length_c   1.000
_cell.angle_alpha   90.00
_cell.angle_beta   90.00
_cell.angle_gamma   90.00
#
_symmetry.space_group_name_H-M   'P 1'
#
loop_
_entity.id
_entity.type
_entity.pdbx_description
1 polymer ?
#
loop_
_entity_poly.entity_id
_entity_poly.type
_entity_poly.pdbx_seq_one_letter_code
_entity_poly.pdbx_strand_id
1 'polypeptide(L)'
;MEVKKHKGSEEMSNNEGVIYRISGPVVTATGIDARMYEVVRVGHEKLMGEVIEIHGEQSVIQVYEDTSGIRPGEPVFSTGQTLSVQLGPGLLTQIYDGIQRPLQTLEEVMGVFITRGVDADGLDLEKKWEFEATASVGDEVSGGQVIGTVQETDTITHKIMVPPKASGKIKSLESGEFNVTQTVCTLDDGTEI
;
A
#
# COMPACT_ATOMS: atom_id res chain seq x y z
N MET A 1 -33.00 13.21 37.33
CA MET A 1 -32.73 11.96 36.60
C MET A 1 -31.59 12.26 35.61
N GLU A 2 -30.35 12.07 36.08
CA GLU A 2 -29.15 12.47 35.37
C GLU A 2 -28.75 11.41 34.36
N VAL A 3 -28.70 11.79 33.09
CA VAL A 3 -28.20 10.92 32.01
C VAL A 3 -26.67 10.99 32.02
N LYS A 4 -26.04 9.96 32.51
CA LYS A 4 -24.58 9.75 32.39
C LYS A 4 -24.21 9.61 30.92
N LYS A 5 -23.52 10.60 30.35
CA LYS A 5 -22.77 10.50 29.10
C LYS A 5 -21.63 9.51 29.30
N HIS A 6 -21.69 8.39 28.62
CA HIS A 6 -20.54 7.54 28.40
C HIS A 6 -19.58 8.30 27.49
N LYS A 7 -18.47 8.79 28.06
CA LYS A 7 -17.28 9.13 27.30
C LYS A 7 -16.66 7.82 26.83
N GLY A 8 -16.83 7.51 25.55
CA GLY A 8 -15.98 6.56 24.86
C GLY A 8 -14.55 7.11 24.91
N SER A 9 -13.65 6.41 25.59
CA SER A 9 -12.23 6.62 25.44
C SER A 9 -11.89 6.23 23.99
N GLU A 10 -11.60 7.22 23.14
CA GLU A 10 -10.81 6.99 21.93
C GLU A 10 -9.47 6.46 22.43
N GLU A 11 -9.26 5.16 22.31
CA GLU A 11 -7.93 4.58 22.38
C GLU A 11 -7.13 5.20 21.22
N MET A 12 -6.27 6.15 21.57
CA MET A 12 -5.25 6.64 20.65
C MET A 12 -4.37 5.44 20.32
N SER A 13 -4.51 4.89 19.11
CA SER A 13 -3.64 3.83 18.63
C SER A 13 -2.22 4.36 18.67
N ASN A 14 -1.35 3.68 19.41
CA ASN A 14 0.04 4.08 19.56
C ASN A 14 0.79 3.58 18.33
N ASN A 15 0.81 4.40 17.27
CA ASN A 15 1.42 4.05 15.98
C ASN A 15 2.96 4.03 16.03
N GLU A 16 3.56 4.38 17.17
CA GLU A 16 5.00 4.44 17.37
C GLU A 16 5.42 3.61 18.58
N GLY A 17 6.36 2.72 18.37
CA GLY A 17 7.02 1.95 19.41
C GLY A 17 8.53 2.13 19.36
N VAL A 18 9.24 1.34 20.16
CA VAL A 18 10.71 1.37 20.19
C VAL A 18 11.29 -0.04 20.04
N ILE A 19 12.46 -0.13 19.42
CA ILE A 19 13.23 -1.37 19.31
C ILE A 19 13.69 -1.78 20.71
N TYR A 20 13.25 -2.96 21.15
CA TYR A 20 13.72 -3.57 22.39
C TYR A 20 14.96 -4.44 22.20
N ARG A 21 14.96 -5.27 21.12
CA ARG A 21 16.02 -6.24 20.83
C ARG A 21 16.16 -6.46 19.33
N ILE A 22 17.41 -6.74 18.90
CA ILE A 22 17.74 -7.08 17.53
C ILE A 22 18.47 -8.43 17.52
N SER A 23 18.09 -9.32 16.64
CA SER A 23 18.70 -10.64 16.46
C SER A 23 18.75 -11.00 14.97
N GLY A 24 19.81 -10.56 14.29
CA GLY A 24 19.90 -10.67 12.83
C GLY A 24 18.77 -9.90 12.15
N PRO A 25 18.01 -10.51 11.22
CA PRO A 25 16.90 -9.85 10.54
C PRO A 25 15.63 -9.71 11.41
N VAL A 26 15.66 -10.24 12.64
CA VAL A 26 14.50 -10.21 13.53
C VAL A 26 14.67 -9.12 14.57
N VAL A 27 13.69 -8.23 14.66
CA VAL A 27 13.60 -7.12 15.61
C VAL A 27 12.41 -7.33 16.53
N THR A 28 12.62 -7.18 17.83
CA THR A 28 11.52 -7.13 18.80
C THR A 28 11.27 -5.68 19.17
N ALA A 29 10.06 -5.19 19.00
CA ALA A 29 9.63 -3.86 19.39
C ALA A 29 8.65 -3.90 20.58
N THR A 30 8.56 -2.81 21.33
CA THR A 30 7.61 -2.60 22.42
C THR A 30 6.88 -1.27 22.26
N GLY A 31 5.66 -1.20 22.80
CA GLY A 31 4.88 0.05 22.80
C GLY A 31 4.22 0.39 21.46
N ILE A 32 4.27 -0.51 20.49
CA ILE A 32 3.58 -0.36 19.19
C ILE A 32 2.29 -1.18 19.20
N ASP A 33 1.19 -0.56 18.78
CA ASP A 33 -0.09 -1.24 18.55
C ASP A 33 -0.18 -1.69 17.08
N ALA A 34 0.51 -2.77 16.78
CA ALA A 34 0.55 -3.37 15.44
C ALA A 34 -0.18 -4.71 15.42
N ARG A 35 -0.71 -5.07 14.26
CA ARG A 35 -1.41 -6.34 14.03
C ARG A 35 -0.49 -7.37 13.39
N MET A 36 -0.87 -8.64 13.50
CA MET A 36 -0.20 -9.72 12.76
C MET A 36 -0.16 -9.43 11.26
N TYR A 37 0.99 -9.64 10.66
CA TYR A 37 1.28 -9.40 9.22
C TYR A 37 1.20 -7.92 8.79
N GLU A 38 1.18 -7.01 9.75
CA GLU A 38 1.25 -5.59 9.46
C GLU A 38 2.67 -5.19 9.07
N VAL A 39 2.78 -4.36 8.02
CA VAL A 39 4.03 -3.73 7.64
C VAL A 39 4.37 -2.62 8.63
N VAL A 40 5.62 -2.60 9.07
CA VAL A 40 6.17 -1.58 9.96
C VAL A 40 7.46 -1.00 9.39
N ARG A 41 7.79 0.21 9.81
CA ARG A 41 9.04 0.91 9.47
C ARG A 41 9.96 0.91 10.68
N VAL A 42 11.12 0.30 10.57
CA VAL A 42 12.03 -0.01 11.68
C VAL A 42 13.25 0.90 11.65
N GLY A 43 13.53 1.55 12.78
CA GLY A 43 14.66 2.42 12.98
C GLY A 43 14.56 3.78 12.31
N HIS A 44 15.57 4.60 12.48
CA HIS A 44 15.65 5.91 11.84
C HIS A 44 15.75 5.82 10.31
N GLU A 45 16.30 4.73 9.79
CA GLU A 45 16.40 4.45 8.37
C GLU A 45 15.07 3.96 7.75
N LYS A 46 14.04 3.72 8.59
CA LYS A 46 12.71 3.27 8.17
C LYS A 46 12.72 1.96 7.36
N LEU A 47 13.57 1.01 7.78
CA LEU A 47 13.66 -0.30 7.12
C LEU A 47 12.30 -0.99 7.10
N MET A 48 11.94 -1.59 5.97
CA MET A 48 10.67 -2.31 5.87
C MET A 48 10.74 -3.64 6.62
N GLY A 49 9.72 -3.90 7.43
CA GLY A 49 9.54 -5.17 8.14
C GLY A 49 8.08 -5.53 8.29
N GLU A 50 7.82 -6.77 8.66
CA GLU A 50 6.48 -7.31 8.89
C GLU A 50 6.39 -7.91 10.28
N VAL A 51 5.27 -7.70 10.97
CA VAL A 51 4.99 -8.31 12.28
C VAL A 51 4.67 -9.79 12.08
N ILE A 52 5.55 -10.66 12.57
CA ILE A 52 5.41 -12.12 12.44
C ILE A 52 4.92 -12.80 13.70
N GLU A 53 4.99 -12.13 14.86
CA GLU A 53 4.56 -12.67 16.14
C GLU A 53 4.25 -11.55 17.13
N ILE A 54 3.28 -11.76 18.02
CA ILE A 54 2.92 -10.79 19.08
C ILE A 54 2.85 -11.52 20.42
N HIS A 55 3.62 -11.04 21.41
CA HIS A 55 3.68 -11.55 22.76
C HIS A 55 3.38 -10.44 23.78
N GLY A 56 2.13 -10.31 24.21
CA GLY A 56 1.72 -9.23 25.11
C GLY A 56 1.98 -7.86 24.47
N GLU A 57 2.85 -7.05 25.06
CA GLU A 57 3.23 -5.73 24.56
C GLU A 57 4.42 -5.75 23.58
N GLN A 58 4.91 -6.93 23.24
CA GLN A 58 6.04 -7.11 22.34
C GLN A 58 5.60 -7.60 20.99
N SER A 59 6.04 -6.93 19.94
CA SER A 59 5.87 -7.34 18.54
C SER A 59 7.20 -7.81 17.98
N VAL A 60 7.24 -9.02 17.43
CA VAL A 60 8.38 -9.59 16.73
C VAL A 60 8.23 -9.28 15.25
N ILE A 61 9.24 -8.68 14.66
CA ILE A 61 9.24 -8.11 13.33
C ILE A 61 10.34 -8.77 12.51
N GLN A 62 9.97 -9.31 11.35
CA GLN A 62 10.92 -9.73 10.32
C GLN A 62 11.25 -8.53 9.44
N VAL A 63 12.49 -8.06 9.48
CA VAL A 63 12.97 -6.98 8.61
C VAL A 63 13.46 -7.59 7.30
N TYR A 64 13.07 -7.00 6.17
CA TYR A 64 13.40 -7.49 4.83
C TYR A 64 14.74 -6.97 4.30
N GLU A 65 15.27 -5.94 4.96
CA GLU A 65 16.55 -5.33 4.61
C GLU A 65 17.63 -5.65 5.64
N ASP A 66 18.89 -5.32 5.33
CA ASP A 66 19.99 -5.50 6.29
C ASP A 66 19.79 -4.61 7.53
N THR A 67 19.80 -5.23 8.69
CA THR A 67 19.61 -4.58 9.99
C THR A 67 20.92 -4.06 10.62
N SER A 68 22.03 -4.14 9.91
CA SER A 68 23.33 -3.65 10.42
C SER A 68 23.26 -2.15 10.72
N GLY A 69 23.65 -1.77 11.92
CA GLY A 69 23.70 -0.35 12.34
C GLY A 69 22.48 0.17 13.08
N ILE A 70 21.29 -0.47 12.97
CA ILE A 70 20.15 -0.12 13.83
C ILE A 70 20.43 -0.52 15.29
N ARG A 71 19.79 0.17 16.23
CA ARG A 71 20.07 0.02 17.67
C ARG A 71 18.80 -0.11 18.48
N PRO A 72 18.84 -0.83 19.62
CA PRO A 72 17.76 -0.76 20.61
C PRO A 72 17.50 0.70 21.04
N GLY A 73 16.21 1.05 21.20
CA GLY A 73 15.75 2.40 21.49
C GLY A 73 15.42 3.25 20.26
N GLU A 74 15.74 2.80 19.03
CA GLU A 74 15.27 3.48 17.83
C GLU A 74 13.77 3.25 17.61
N PRO A 75 13.08 4.17 16.90
CA PRO A 75 11.63 4.10 16.71
C PRO A 75 11.22 2.98 15.78
N VAL A 76 9.99 2.48 15.96
CA VAL A 76 9.29 1.60 15.03
C VAL A 76 7.90 2.17 14.77
N PHE A 77 7.53 2.32 13.51
CA PHE A 77 6.26 2.92 13.11
C PHE A 77 5.34 1.89 12.47
N SER A 78 4.11 1.82 12.97
CA SER A 78 3.02 1.05 12.35
C SER A 78 2.53 1.77 11.10
N THR A 79 2.26 1.02 10.02
CA THR A 79 1.64 1.56 8.81
C THR A 79 0.13 1.36 8.79
N GLY A 80 -0.41 0.52 9.67
CA GLY A 80 -1.82 0.11 9.69
C GLY A 80 -2.22 -0.80 8.53
N GLN A 81 -1.28 -1.24 7.70
CA GLN A 81 -1.54 -2.00 6.48
C GLN A 81 -0.70 -3.27 6.44
N THR A 82 -1.25 -4.33 5.86
CA THR A 82 -0.49 -5.54 5.52
C THR A 82 0.32 -5.33 4.25
N LEU A 83 1.32 -6.20 4.02
CA LEU A 83 2.08 -6.19 2.77
C LEU A 83 1.11 -6.35 1.59
N SER A 84 1.16 -5.41 0.68
CA SER A 84 0.29 -5.34 -0.48
C SER A 84 1.10 -4.90 -1.70
N VAL A 85 0.57 -5.20 -2.88
CA VAL A 85 1.14 -4.80 -4.15
C VAL A 85 0.21 -3.84 -4.87
N GLN A 86 0.79 -2.86 -5.55
CA GLN A 86 0.06 -1.97 -6.43
C GLN A 86 -0.21 -2.68 -7.76
N LEU A 87 -1.47 -2.79 -8.15
CA LEU A 87 -1.88 -3.40 -9.42
C LEU A 87 -2.43 -2.32 -10.35
N GLY A 88 -1.88 -2.24 -11.56
CA GLY A 88 -2.30 -1.25 -12.54
C GLY A 88 -1.51 -1.38 -13.85
N PRO A 89 -1.82 -0.56 -14.84
CA PRO A 89 -1.05 -0.52 -16.08
C PRO A 89 0.38 -0.03 -15.81
N GLY A 90 1.36 -0.65 -16.46
CA GLY A 90 2.80 -0.40 -16.28
C GLY A 90 3.56 -1.49 -15.54
N LEU A 91 2.88 -2.46 -14.94
CA LEU A 91 3.53 -3.58 -14.24
C LEU A 91 4.39 -4.45 -15.17
N LEU A 92 3.90 -4.76 -16.37
CA LEU A 92 4.52 -5.73 -17.26
C LEU A 92 5.81 -5.24 -17.93
N THR A 93 6.10 -3.96 -17.86
CA THR A 93 7.29 -3.36 -18.45
C THR A 93 8.38 -3.07 -17.42
N GLN A 94 8.18 -3.44 -16.15
CA GLN A 94 9.09 -3.16 -15.06
C GLN A 94 9.71 -4.43 -14.48
N ILE A 95 10.89 -4.27 -13.87
CA ILE A 95 11.55 -5.31 -13.09
C ILE A 95 11.52 -4.87 -11.63
N TYR A 96 11.03 -5.76 -10.75
CA TYR A 96 10.82 -5.47 -9.34
C TYR A 96 11.73 -6.29 -8.43
N ASP A 97 11.98 -5.78 -7.25
CA ASP A 97 12.52 -6.57 -6.14
C ASP A 97 11.40 -7.35 -5.41
N GLY A 98 11.74 -8.02 -4.30
CA GLY A 98 10.80 -8.87 -3.54
C GLY A 98 9.67 -8.14 -2.83
N ILE A 99 9.68 -6.80 -2.77
CA ILE A 99 8.66 -5.95 -2.14
C ILE A 99 8.06 -4.93 -3.10
N GLN A 100 8.14 -5.22 -4.40
CA GLN A 100 7.59 -4.44 -5.50
C GLN A 100 8.20 -3.03 -5.65
N ARG A 101 9.49 -2.84 -5.36
CA ARG A 101 10.17 -1.59 -5.73
C ARG A 101 10.75 -1.73 -7.15
N PRO A 102 10.46 -0.81 -8.08
CA PRO A 102 11.00 -0.87 -9.45
C PRO A 102 12.52 -0.67 -9.44
N LEU A 103 13.29 -1.63 -9.98
CA LEU A 103 14.75 -1.58 -9.95
C LEU A 103 15.33 -0.40 -10.73
N GLN A 104 14.68 0.00 -11.83
CA GLN A 104 15.10 1.17 -12.61
C GLN A 104 14.96 2.47 -11.81
N THR A 105 13.83 2.66 -11.14
CA THR A 105 13.60 3.82 -10.29
C THR A 105 14.59 3.85 -9.11
N LEU A 106 14.87 2.68 -8.52
CA LEU A 106 15.88 2.57 -7.46
C LEU A 106 17.27 2.96 -7.98
N GLU A 107 17.67 2.52 -9.18
CA GLU A 107 18.96 2.88 -9.78
C GLU A 107 19.07 4.38 -10.06
N GLU A 108 18.00 5.01 -10.55
CA GLU A 108 17.97 6.47 -10.80
C GLU A 108 18.10 7.29 -9.51
N VAL A 109 17.48 6.85 -8.43
CA VAL A 109 17.50 7.56 -7.13
C VAL A 109 18.79 7.33 -6.36
N MET A 110 19.34 6.11 -6.38
CA MET A 110 20.45 5.68 -5.53
C MET A 110 21.75 5.45 -6.28
N GLY A 111 21.73 5.40 -7.62
CA GLY A 111 22.86 4.97 -8.43
C GLY A 111 23.10 3.46 -8.34
N VAL A 112 24.33 3.03 -8.57
CA VAL A 112 24.73 1.60 -8.66
C VAL A 112 24.62 0.86 -7.32
N PHE A 113 24.59 1.57 -6.19
CA PHE A 113 24.53 0.97 -4.86
C PHE A 113 23.16 1.12 -4.24
N ILE A 114 22.49 -0.01 -4.00
CA ILE A 114 21.19 -0.04 -3.33
C ILE A 114 21.36 0.40 -1.87
N THR A 115 20.75 1.54 -1.52
CA THR A 115 20.70 2.06 -0.15
C THR A 115 19.46 1.52 0.56
N ARG A 116 19.57 1.22 1.85
CA ARG A 116 18.48 0.72 2.69
C ARG A 116 17.46 1.82 2.99
N GLY A 117 16.23 1.40 3.30
CA GLY A 117 15.16 2.30 3.73
C GLY A 117 14.61 3.22 2.65
N VAL A 118 14.98 3.00 1.38
CA VAL A 118 14.41 3.75 0.25
C VAL A 118 13.08 3.13 -0.13
N ASP A 119 12.06 3.96 -0.19
CA ASP A 119 10.72 3.61 -0.67
C ASP A 119 10.55 4.07 -2.11
N ALA A 120 9.83 3.28 -2.91
CA ALA A 120 9.47 3.63 -4.27
C ALA A 120 8.11 3.03 -4.59
N ASP A 121 7.26 3.82 -5.24
CA ASP A 121 5.97 3.33 -5.70
C ASP A 121 6.15 2.23 -6.74
N GLY A 122 5.34 1.18 -6.63
CA GLY A 122 5.37 0.03 -7.54
C GLY A 122 4.94 0.39 -8.97
N LEU A 123 4.20 1.48 -9.13
CA LEU A 123 3.75 2.01 -10.42
C LEU A 123 4.30 3.42 -10.63
N ASP A 124 4.51 3.79 -11.89
CA ASP A 124 4.79 5.18 -12.27
C ASP A 124 3.49 6.01 -12.14
N LEU A 125 3.42 6.84 -11.10
CA LEU A 125 2.25 7.65 -10.77
C LEU A 125 2.05 8.85 -11.70
N GLU A 126 3.09 9.25 -12.44
CA GLU A 126 3.04 10.41 -13.37
C GLU A 126 2.68 9.99 -14.81
N LYS A 127 2.92 8.71 -15.15
CA LYS A 127 2.66 8.20 -16.48
C LYS A 127 1.17 8.22 -16.78
N LYS A 128 0.83 8.80 -17.93
CA LYS A 128 -0.52 8.84 -18.46
C LYS A 128 -0.79 7.67 -19.38
N TRP A 129 -2.01 7.18 -19.27
CA TRP A 129 -2.53 6.05 -20.03
C TRP A 129 -3.85 6.44 -20.69
N GLU A 130 -4.05 6.00 -21.92
CA GLU A 130 -5.31 6.19 -22.61
C GLU A 130 -6.32 5.15 -22.11
N PHE A 131 -7.31 5.61 -21.35
CA PHE A 131 -8.40 4.78 -20.83
C PHE A 131 -9.61 4.84 -21.77
N GLU A 132 -10.06 3.69 -22.23
CA GLU A 132 -11.27 3.52 -23.03
C GLU A 132 -12.36 2.87 -22.18
N ALA A 133 -13.46 3.60 -21.94
CA ALA A 133 -14.62 3.09 -21.24
C ALA A 133 -15.36 2.03 -22.08
N THR A 134 -15.68 0.89 -21.49
CA THR A 134 -16.47 -0.19 -22.10
C THR A 134 -17.88 -0.31 -21.52
N ALA A 135 -18.12 0.31 -20.36
CA ALA A 135 -19.43 0.46 -19.73
C ALA A 135 -20.00 1.85 -20.00
N SER A 136 -21.24 2.10 -19.59
CA SER A 136 -21.96 3.36 -19.79
C SER A 136 -22.46 3.93 -18.46
N VAL A 137 -22.57 5.26 -18.39
CA VAL A 137 -23.23 5.93 -17.26
C VAL A 137 -24.64 5.41 -17.12
N GLY A 138 -25.01 4.99 -15.93
CA GLY A 138 -26.30 4.41 -15.61
C GLY A 138 -26.34 2.88 -15.59
N ASP A 139 -25.28 2.18 -16.03
CA ASP A 139 -25.16 0.74 -15.91
C ASP A 139 -25.01 0.34 -14.44
N GLU A 140 -25.58 -0.79 -14.07
CA GLU A 140 -25.42 -1.43 -12.76
C GLU A 140 -24.24 -2.39 -12.82
N VAL A 141 -23.26 -2.19 -11.95
CA VAL A 141 -22.02 -2.96 -11.94
C VAL A 141 -21.74 -3.58 -10.57
N SER A 142 -21.00 -4.67 -10.58
CA SER A 142 -20.58 -5.39 -9.38
C SER A 142 -19.10 -5.75 -9.43
N GLY A 143 -18.53 -6.13 -8.28
CA GLY A 143 -17.11 -6.44 -8.14
C GLY A 143 -16.60 -7.44 -9.19
N GLY A 144 -15.47 -7.09 -9.81
CA GLY A 144 -14.84 -7.86 -10.87
C GLY A 144 -15.36 -7.58 -12.29
N GLN A 145 -16.40 -6.76 -12.47
CA GLN A 145 -16.83 -6.36 -13.80
C GLN A 145 -15.89 -5.36 -14.42
N VAL A 146 -15.59 -5.53 -15.71
CA VAL A 146 -14.73 -4.62 -16.47
C VAL A 146 -15.54 -3.38 -16.87
N ILE A 147 -15.02 -2.20 -16.56
CA ILE A 147 -15.61 -0.90 -16.87
C ILE A 147 -14.87 -0.16 -17.99
N GLY A 148 -13.65 -0.58 -18.27
CA GLY A 148 -12.83 -0.01 -19.34
C GLY A 148 -11.53 -0.75 -19.53
N THR A 149 -10.75 -0.29 -20.47
CA THR A 149 -9.47 -0.90 -20.87
C THR A 149 -8.39 0.16 -21.09
N VAL A 150 -7.14 -0.26 -20.91
CA VAL A 150 -5.95 0.52 -21.19
C VAL A 150 -5.01 -0.34 -22.02
N GLN A 151 -4.50 0.14 -23.13
CA GLN A 151 -3.49 -0.57 -23.90
C GLN A 151 -2.12 -0.39 -23.23
N GLU A 152 -1.63 -1.45 -22.54
CA GLU A 152 -0.39 -1.41 -21.80
C GLU A 152 0.84 -1.67 -22.67
N THR A 153 0.74 -2.65 -23.58
CA THR A 153 1.75 -2.95 -24.61
C THR A 153 1.06 -3.26 -25.93
N ASP A 154 1.81 -3.44 -27.01
CA ASP A 154 1.24 -3.78 -28.33
C ASP A 154 0.37 -5.04 -28.32
N THR A 155 0.61 -5.94 -27.36
CA THR A 155 -0.06 -7.24 -27.25
C THR A 155 -0.95 -7.39 -26.05
N ILE A 156 -0.88 -6.49 -25.07
CA ILE A 156 -1.58 -6.63 -23.79
C ILE A 156 -2.47 -5.43 -23.52
N THR A 157 -3.76 -5.72 -23.39
CA THR A 157 -4.78 -4.77 -22.97
C THR A 157 -5.09 -5.00 -21.49
N HIS A 158 -4.78 -4.03 -20.66
CA HIS A 158 -5.10 -4.01 -19.23
C HIS A 158 -6.59 -3.71 -19.03
N LYS A 159 -7.26 -4.50 -18.17
CA LYS A 159 -8.69 -4.36 -17.87
C LYS A 159 -8.88 -3.65 -16.54
N ILE A 160 -9.56 -2.52 -16.56
CA ILE A 160 -9.95 -1.81 -15.35
C ILE A 160 -11.28 -2.38 -14.85
N MET A 161 -11.30 -2.84 -13.61
CA MET A 161 -12.42 -3.57 -13.02
C MET A 161 -12.93 -2.87 -11.77
N VAL A 162 -14.19 -3.05 -11.50
CA VAL A 162 -14.83 -2.66 -10.24
C VAL A 162 -14.18 -3.43 -9.08
N PRO A 163 -13.78 -2.76 -7.98
CA PRO A 163 -13.20 -3.41 -6.80
C PRO A 163 -14.09 -4.55 -6.28
N PRO A 164 -13.54 -5.65 -5.74
CA PRO A 164 -14.28 -6.86 -5.41
C PRO A 164 -15.47 -6.68 -4.45
N LYS A 165 -15.41 -5.65 -3.60
CA LYS A 165 -16.46 -5.36 -2.59
C LYS A 165 -17.39 -4.21 -2.99
N ALA A 166 -17.13 -3.57 -4.13
CA ALA A 166 -17.94 -2.46 -4.64
C ALA A 166 -19.03 -2.96 -5.57
N SER A 167 -20.19 -2.31 -5.53
CA SER A 167 -21.30 -2.52 -6.46
C SER A 167 -22.19 -1.30 -6.44
N GLY A 168 -22.81 -0.98 -7.56
CA GLY A 168 -23.71 0.16 -7.66
C GLY A 168 -23.94 0.58 -9.10
N LYS A 169 -24.58 1.73 -9.25
CA LYS A 169 -24.86 2.31 -10.56
C LYS A 169 -23.78 3.31 -10.92
N ILE A 170 -23.27 3.24 -12.14
CA ILE A 170 -22.26 4.20 -12.63
C ILE A 170 -22.88 5.59 -12.69
N LYS A 171 -22.36 6.51 -11.91
CA LYS A 171 -22.75 7.92 -11.86
C LYS A 171 -21.96 8.76 -12.85
N SER A 172 -20.66 8.52 -12.95
CA SER A 172 -19.77 9.13 -13.94
C SER A 172 -18.75 8.12 -14.44
N LEU A 173 -18.42 8.20 -15.72
CA LEU A 173 -17.39 7.39 -16.37
C LEU A 173 -16.87 8.17 -17.57
N GLU A 174 -15.56 8.44 -17.62
CA GLU A 174 -14.95 9.27 -18.64
C GLU A 174 -13.78 8.53 -19.29
N SER A 175 -13.75 8.54 -20.64
CA SER A 175 -12.59 8.08 -21.42
C SER A 175 -11.62 9.22 -21.62
N GLY A 176 -10.31 8.92 -21.65
CA GLY A 176 -9.27 9.93 -21.86
C GLY A 176 -7.93 9.51 -21.31
N GLU A 177 -7.02 10.48 -21.22
CA GLU A 177 -5.70 10.30 -20.64
C GLU A 177 -5.73 10.51 -19.12
N PHE A 178 -5.45 9.44 -18.37
CA PHE A 178 -5.39 9.45 -16.92
C PHE A 178 -4.09 8.80 -16.41
N ASN A 179 -3.60 9.25 -15.29
CA ASN A 179 -2.60 8.50 -14.54
C ASN A 179 -3.29 7.49 -13.58
N VAL A 180 -2.51 6.63 -12.95
CA VAL A 180 -3.04 5.54 -12.11
C VAL A 180 -3.68 5.99 -10.79
N THR A 181 -3.59 7.27 -10.45
CA THR A 181 -4.18 7.85 -9.23
C THR A 181 -5.46 8.65 -9.50
N GLN A 182 -5.79 8.89 -10.76
CA GLN A 182 -6.97 9.67 -11.15
C GLN A 182 -8.21 8.79 -11.25
N THR A 183 -9.32 9.28 -10.72
CA THR A 183 -10.62 8.62 -10.78
C THR A 183 -11.18 8.65 -12.21
N VAL A 184 -11.47 7.49 -12.77
CA VAL A 184 -12.10 7.32 -14.09
C VAL A 184 -13.58 7.01 -14.00
N CYS A 185 -14.03 6.46 -12.86
CA CYS A 185 -15.41 6.10 -12.62
C CYS A 185 -15.84 6.42 -11.19
N THR A 186 -17.07 6.90 -11.01
CA THR A 186 -17.68 7.08 -9.69
C THR A 186 -19.03 6.36 -9.68
N LEU A 187 -19.28 5.58 -8.63
CA LEU A 187 -20.57 4.90 -8.40
C LEU A 187 -21.53 5.80 -7.61
N ASP A 188 -22.79 5.40 -7.53
CA ASP A 188 -23.85 6.13 -6.86
C ASP A 188 -23.69 6.19 -5.33
N ASP A 189 -22.99 5.22 -4.73
CA ASP A 189 -22.59 5.19 -3.32
C ASP A 189 -21.38 6.09 -2.99
N GLY A 190 -20.76 6.71 -3.99
CA GLY A 190 -19.57 7.53 -3.87
C GLY A 190 -18.25 6.77 -3.97
N THR A 191 -18.26 5.48 -4.29
CA THR A 191 -17.04 4.71 -4.56
C THR A 191 -16.36 5.25 -5.82
N GLU A 192 -15.08 5.59 -5.69
CA GLU A 192 -14.21 6.04 -6.78
C GLU A 192 -13.32 4.88 -7.26
N ILE A 193 -13.17 4.81 -8.59
CA ILE A 193 -12.38 3.78 -9.30
C ILE A 193 -11.47 4.49 -10.29
#